data_98af3e5f863f5f1f9afcfda73917dc22
#
_entry.id   98af3e5f863f5f1f9afcfda73917dc22
#
_cell.length_a   1.000
_cell.length_b   1.000
_cell.length_c   1.000
_cell.angle_alpha   90.00
_cell.angle_beta   90.00
_cell.angle_gamma   90.00
#
_symmetry.space_group_name_H-M   'P 1'
#
loop_
_entity.id
_entity.type
_entity.pdbx_description
1 polymer ?
#
loop_
_entity_poly.entity_id
_entity_poly.type
_entity_poly.pdbx_seq_one_letter_code
_entity_poly.pdbx_strand_id
1 'polypeptide(L)'
;INDVLVNTSNVQGFVKYSVTSKLGNCAGGTTEYIVRVNPLPKPDLIDGHICVNESTGVTYQAYVLDAQLADPNFTYDWFMLNTVTNTYDALPSANGSTYEATQPGTYQVTVTNTVTNCKQTDQATVITVYPAIAFTSIVTEAFTNDATITITVNPVGTGSLIYSLDGGAWQNSNIFTGVEAGTHQITVEDTEGCTHLTETVEVIDYPKYFTPNGDGIHDYWKIVGLEAKHNAKIYIFDRYGKLIKQIDPLGDGWDGKYNGQNIPSTDYWFKVDYTENNQQKQFKAHFSLKR
;
A
#
# COMPACT_ATOMS: atom_id res chain seq x y z
N ILE A 1 -8.38 54.63 20.23
CA ILE A 1 -8.95 53.29 19.94
C ILE A 1 -7.77 52.40 19.63
N ASN A 2 -7.52 51.36 20.44
CA ASN A 2 -6.41 50.39 20.28
C ASN A 2 -6.94 49.00 19.94
N ASP A 3 -8.04 48.94 19.19
CA ASP A 3 -8.64 47.66 18.80
C ASP A 3 -7.79 47.00 17.70
N VAL A 4 -7.44 45.72 17.90
CA VAL A 4 -6.83 44.89 16.87
C VAL A 4 -7.97 44.24 16.10
N LEU A 5 -8.15 44.63 14.82
CA LEU A 5 -9.20 44.09 13.96
C LEU A 5 -8.60 42.90 13.15
N VAL A 6 -9.27 41.76 13.22
CA VAL A 6 -8.94 40.58 12.45
C VAL A 6 -10.12 40.22 11.55
N ASN A 7 -9.85 40.03 10.27
CA ASN A 7 -10.85 39.58 9.31
C ASN A 7 -10.66 38.05 9.04
N THR A 8 -11.57 37.25 9.54
CA THR A 8 -11.60 35.80 9.36
C THR A 8 -12.32 35.34 8.09
N SER A 9 -12.96 36.28 7.37
CA SER A 9 -13.63 36.01 6.08
C SER A 9 -12.58 35.94 4.93
N ASN A 10 -13.01 35.53 3.73
CA ASN A 10 -12.19 35.53 2.53
C ASN A 10 -12.31 36.83 1.70
N VAL A 11 -13.13 37.78 2.15
CA VAL A 11 -13.36 39.04 1.47
C VAL A 11 -13.06 40.20 2.40
N GLN A 12 -12.73 41.37 1.84
CA GLN A 12 -12.47 42.58 2.60
C GLN A 12 -13.69 42.96 3.43
N GLY A 13 -13.49 43.20 4.72
CA GLY A 13 -14.51 43.70 5.64
C GLY A 13 -14.38 45.19 5.90
N PHE A 14 -15.40 45.77 6.51
CA PHE A 14 -15.42 47.19 6.92
C PHE A 14 -15.91 47.30 8.36
N VAL A 15 -15.21 48.11 9.15
CA VAL A 15 -15.66 48.50 10.50
C VAL A 15 -15.88 49.98 10.51
N LYS A 16 -17.04 50.37 10.98
CA LYS A 16 -17.47 51.76 11.07
C LYS A 16 -17.35 52.25 12.53
N TYR A 17 -16.58 53.25 12.77
CA TYR A 17 -16.47 53.92 14.05
C TYR A 17 -17.24 55.22 14.01
N SER A 18 -18.11 55.45 14.98
CA SER A 18 -18.83 56.72 15.18
C SER A 18 -18.23 57.41 16.40
N VAL A 19 -17.56 58.52 16.18
CA VAL A 19 -16.90 59.29 17.22
C VAL A 19 -17.65 60.56 17.49
N THR A 20 -18.13 60.74 18.72
CA THR A 20 -18.83 61.93 19.18
C THR A 20 -17.97 62.66 20.19
N SER A 21 -17.65 63.92 19.94
CA SER A 21 -16.95 64.74 20.89
C SER A 21 -17.86 65.13 22.07
N LYS A 22 -17.31 65.20 23.29
CA LYS A 22 -18.04 65.65 24.49
C LYS A 22 -17.19 66.66 25.26
N LEU A 23 -17.86 67.74 25.67
CA LEU A 23 -17.30 68.70 26.63
C LEU A 23 -18.26 68.76 27.81
N GLY A 24 -17.89 68.19 28.96
CA GLY A 24 -18.81 68.00 30.08
C GLY A 24 -20.07 67.19 29.65
N ASN A 25 -21.27 67.76 29.88
CA ASN A 25 -22.54 67.13 29.47
C ASN A 25 -23.00 67.50 28.04
N CYS A 26 -22.24 68.37 27.35
CA CYS A 26 -22.59 68.80 26.00
C CYS A 26 -21.94 67.83 24.97
N ALA A 27 -22.80 67.16 24.18
CA ALA A 27 -22.34 66.37 23.06
C ALA A 27 -22.18 67.26 21.81
N GLY A 28 -21.05 67.11 21.11
CA GLY A 28 -20.77 67.73 19.81
C GLY A 28 -21.27 66.87 18.64
N GLY A 29 -20.83 67.25 17.45
CA GLY A 29 -21.14 66.47 16.23
C GLY A 29 -20.48 65.09 16.25
N THR A 30 -21.15 64.10 15.63
CA THR A 30 -20.62 62.75 15.40
C THR A 30 -19.93 62.70 14.05
N THR A 31 -18.74 62.19 14.02
CA THR A 31 -17.95 61.91 12.79
C THR A 31 -17.80 60.42 12.63
N GLU A 32 -18.01 59.91 11.42
CA GLU A 32 -17.88 58.49 11.10
C GLU A 32 -16.54 58.21 10.40
N TYR A 33 -15.88 57.14 10.84
CA TYR A 33 -14.66 56.60 10.23
C TYR A 33 -14.90 55.18 9.79
N ILE A 34 -14.59 54.87 8.52
CA ILE A 34 -14.66 53.51 7.97
C ILE A 34 -13.24 52.98 7.87
N VAL A 35 -12.99 51.86 8.56
CA VAL A 35 -11.75 51.15 8.51
C VAL A 35 -11.97 49.89 7.65
N ARG A 36 -11.11 49.69 6.63
CA ARG A 36 -11.05 48.48 5.84
C ARG A 36 -10.21 47.44 6.52
N VAL A 37 -10.73 46.23 6.63
CA VAL A 37 -10.00 45.10 7.21
C VAL A 37 -9.81 44.03 6.14
N ASN A 38 -8.61 43.84 5.67
CA ASN A 38 -8.28 42.87 4.65
C ASN A 38 -8.29 41.45 5.22
N PRO A 39 -8.64 40.42 4.41
CA PRO A 39 -8.54 39.04 4.83
C PRO A 39 -7.08 38.60 4.98
N LEU A 40 -6.82 37.68 5.93
CA LEU A 40 -5.54 37.02 6.05
C LEU A 40 -5.44 35.88 5.02
N PRO A 41 -4.25 35.61 4.48
CA PRO A 41 -4.01 34.33 3.81
C PRO A 41 -4.36 33.16 4.75
N LYS A 42 -4.72 32.00 4.20
CA LYS A 42 -5.07 30.81 4.98
C LYS A 42 -4.28 29.62 4.46
N PRO A 43 -2.95 29.57 4.71
CA PRO A 43 -2.19 28.37 4.41
C PRO A 43 -2.71 27.19 5.23
N ASP A 44 -2.69 25.97 4.63
CA ASP A 44 -3.16 24.73 5.25
C ASP A 44 -2.18 23.62 4.88
N LEU A 45 -1.12 23.47 5.69
CA LEU A 45 -0.11 22.43 5.52
C LEU A 45 -0.61 21.12 6.15
N ILE A 46 -0.32 20.03 5.48
CA ILE A 46 -0.65 18.68 5.94
C ILE A 46 0.65 17.97 6.36
N ASP A 47 0.59 17.27 7.51
CA ASP A 47 1.67 16.39 7.98
C ASP A 47 1.94 15.29 6.97
N GLY A 48 3.20 14.87 6.87
CA GLY A 48 3.59 13.85 5.92
C GLY A 48 4.82 13.07 6.32
N HIS A 49 5.36 12.33 5.37
CA HIS A 49 6.53 11.49 5.58
C HIS A 49 7.45 11.48 4.37
N ILE A 50 8.71 11.18 4.63
CA ILE A 50 9.72 10.85 3.62
C ILE A 50 10.11 9.40 3.76
N CYS A 51 10.42 8.74 2.63
CA CYS A 51 10.94 7.39 2.63
C CYS A 51 12.48 7.43 2.59
N VAL A 52 13.11 6.83 3.60
CA VAL A 52 14.56 6.86 3.77
C VAL A 52 15.11 5.43 3.80
N ASN A 53 16.16 5.16 3.05
CA ASN A 53 16.90 3.92 3.16
C ASN A 53 17.66 3.89 4.49
N GLU A 54 17.31 2.98 5.38
CA GLU A 54 17.87 2.92 6.74
C GLU A 54 19.39 2.71 6.74
N SER A 55 19.92 1.92 5.79
CA SER A 55 21.35 1.60 5.76
C SER A 55 22.23 2.73 5.23
N THR A 56 21.69 3.58 4.35
CA THR A 56 22.44 4.67 3.69
C THR A 56 22.08 6.06 4.21
N GLY A 57 20.93 6.19 4.86
CA GLY A 57 20.35 7.48 5.28
C GLY A 57 19.85 8.34 4.10
N VAL A 58 19.80 7.78 2.90
CA VAL A 58 19.38 8.52 1.69
C VAL A 58 17.86 8.50 1.56
N THR A 59 17.26 9.69 1.43
CA THR A 59 15.85 9.85 1.07
C THR A 59 15.66 9.51 -0.41
N TYR A 60 14.81 8.54 -0.71
CA TYR A 60 14.47 8.17 -2.09
C TYR A 60 13.06 8.61 -2.49
N GLN A 61 12.23 9.00 -1.52
CA GLN A 61 10.94 9.64 -1.76
C GLN A 61 10.78 10.82 -0.81
N ALA A 62 10.76 12.03 -1.38
CA ALA A 62 10.54 13.27 -0.67
C ALA A 62 9.04 13.52 -0.47
N TYR A 63 8.70 14.36 0.50
CA TYR A 63 7.33 14.83 0.72
C TYR A 63 7.15 16.26 0.21
N VAL A 64 6.09 16.49 -0.57
CA VAL A 64 5.78 17.83 -1.07
C VAL A 64 4.79 18.49 -0.10
N LEU A 65 5.30 19.46 0.65
CA LEU A 65 4.49 20.40 1.43
C LEU A 65 3.84 21.41 0.48
N ASP A 66 2.51 21.60 0.58
CA ASP A 66 1.76 22.55 -0.23
C ASP A 66 0.97 23.48 0.69
N ALA A 67 1.18 24.80 0.54
CA ALA A 67 0.45 25.82 1.29
C ALA A 67 -1.05 25.89 0.91
N GLN A 68 -1.48 25.14 -0.11
CA GLN A 68 -2.86 25.10 -0.63
C GLN A 68 -3.39 26.45 -1.08
N LEU A 69 -2.51 27.34 -1.46
CA LEU A 69 -2.81 28.70 -1.90
C LEU A 69 -2.04 28.99 -3.19
N ALA A 70 -2.74 29.37 -4.25
CA ALA A 70 -2.19 29.67 -5.57
C ALA A 70 -2.71 31.02 -6.09
N ASP A 71 -2.33 32.12 -5.44
CA ASP A 71 -2.66 33.49 -5.87
C ASP A 71 -1.36 34.20 -6.32
N PRO A 72 -1.31 34.87 -7.50
CA PRO A 72 -0.15 35.59 -7.98
C PRO A 72 0.28 36.77 -7.08
N ASN A 73 -0.59 37.20 -6.19
CA ASN A 73 -0.26 38.24 -5.20
C ASN A 73 0.29 37.67 -3.89
N PHE A 74 0.52 36.37 -3.80
CA PHE A 74 1.13 35.76 -2.62
C PHE A 74 2.61 35.52 -2.83
N THR A 75 3.39 35.73 -1.78
CA THR A 75 4.78 35.26 -1.63
C THR A 75 4.86 34.30 -0.46
N TYR A 76 5.82 33.37 -0.57
CA TYR A 76 5.97 32.26 0.35
C TYR A 76 7.38 32.27 0.90
N ASP A 77 7.50 32.28 2.21
CA ASP A 77 8.77 32.11 2.92
C ASP A 77 8.69 30.82 3.72
N TRP A 78 9.60 29.87 3.43
CA TRP A 78 9.66 28.59 4.09
C TRP A 78 10.75 28.53 5.13
N PHE A 79 10.47 27.81 6.21
CA PHE A 79 11.36 27.64 7.35
C PHE A 79 11.34 26.20 7.83
N MET A 80 12.42 25.81 8.52
CA MET A 80 12.50 24.54 9.24
C MET A 80 12.87 24.79 10.70
N LEU A 81 12.20 24.11 11.63
CA LEU A 81 12.48 24.22 13.05
C LEU A 81 13.86 23.63 13.38
N ASN A 82 14.73 24.46 13.90
CA ASN A 82 15.97 24.02 14.51
C ASN A 82 15.69 23.60 15.96
N THR A 83 15.76 22.30 16.22
CA THR A 83 15.41 21.72 17.53
C THR A 83 16.45 22.05 18.63
N VAL A 84 17.66 22.49 18.26
CA VAL A 84 18.71 22.87 19.23
C VAL A 84 18.47 24.27 19.75
N THR A 85 18.17 25.22 18.86
CA THR A 85 17.94 26.63 19.22
C THR A 85 16.47 26.92 19.52
N ASN A 86 15.56 26.03 19.14
CA ASN A 86 14.11 26.21 19.16
C ASN A 86 13.65 27.45 18.37
N THR A 87 14.30 27.69 17.23
CA THR A 87 13.99 28.78 16.29
C THR A 87 13.78 28.21 14.89
N TYR A 88 13.07 28.96 14.05
CA TYR A 88 12.86 28.61 12.65
C TYR A 88 13.97 29.18 11.77
N ASP A 89 14.75 28.30 11.15
CA ASP A 89 15.79 28.67 10.19
C ASP A 89 15.18 28.79 8.79
N ALA A 90 15.50 29.87 8.08
CA ALA A 90 14.96 30.13 6.76
C ALA A 90 15.51 29.15 5.71
N LEU A 91 14.66 28.77 4.76
CA LEU A 91 14.98 27.93 3.60
C LEU A 91 15.04 28.82 2.34
N PRO A 92 16.16 29.49 2.06
CA PRO A 92 16.24 30.64 1.13
C PRO A 92 15.98 30.26 -0.35
N SER A 93 16.03 28.99 -0.71
CA SER A 93 15.75 28.52 -2.07
C SER A 93 14.26 28.24 -2.31
N ALA A 94 13.43 28.31 -1.27
CA ALA A 94 12.03 27.95 -1.28
C ALA A 94 11.16 29.22 -1.33
N ASN A 95 10.61 29.54 -2.50
CA ASN A 95 9.79 30.74 -2.73
C ASN A 95 8.47 30.46 -3.46
N GLY A 96 8.17 29.21 -3.72
CA GLY A 96 6.91 28.75 -4.33
C GLY A 96 5.84 28.40 -3.29
N SER A 97 4.62 28.16 -3.73
CA SER A 97 3.52 27.64 -2.89
C SER A 97 3.77 26.24 -2.34
N THR A 98 4.75 25.53 -2.90
CA THR A 98 5.16 24.19 -2.48
C THR A 98 6.62 24.15 -2.08
N TYR A 99 6.96 23.21 -1.20
CA TYR A 99 8.33 22.89 -0.82
C TYR A 99 8.55 21.39 -0.76
N GLU A 100 9.63 20.89 -1.37
CA GLU A 100 10.01 19.48 -1.34
C GLU A 100 10.89 19.19 -0.12
N ALA A 101 10.31 18.57 0.90
CA ALA A 101 11.00 18.16 2.10
C ALA A 101 11.75 16.84 1.87
N THR A 102 13.09 16.88 2.01
CA THR A 102 13.99 15.71 1.92
C THR A 102 14.55 15.27 3.26
N GLN A 103 14.21 15.98 4.33
CA GLN A 103 14.63 15.69 5.71
C GLN A 103 13.41 15.71 6.64
N PRO A 104 13.41 14.90 7.71
CA PRO A 104 12.34 14.96 8.70
C PRO A 104 12.48 16.23 9.55
N GLY A 105 11.34 16.76 9.99
CA GLY A 105 11.31 17.94 10.86
C GLY A 105 9.98 18.65 10.82
N THR A 106 9.88 19.74 11.60
CA THR A 106 8.72 20.63 11.56
C THR A 106 9.03 21.79 10.62
N TYR A 107 8.20 21.91 9.59
CA TYR A 107 8.29 22.97 8.59
C TYR A 107 7.24 24.03 8.86
N GLN A 108 7.53 25.26 8.48
CA GLN A 108 6.62 26.39 8.56
C GLN A 108 6.62 27.14 7.23
N VAL A 109 5.45 27.55 6.76
CA VAL A 109 5.30 28.53 5.69
C VAL A 109 4.74 29.84 6.25
N THR A 110 5.28 30.95 5.80
CA THR A 110 4.69 32.29 5.97
C THR A 110 4.21 32.75 4.61
N VAL A 111 2.88 32.92 4.46
CA VAL A 111 2.30 33.45 3.24
C VAL A 111 1.99 34.93 3.43
N THR A 112 2.48 35.78 2.51
CA THR A 112 2.28 37.21 2.52
C THR A 112 1.53 37.66 1.27
N ASN A 113 0.41 38.36 1.45
CA ASN A 113 -0.26 39.05 0.35
C ASN A 113 0.48 40.36 0.05
N THR A 114 1.08 40.47 -1.14
CA THR A 114 1.91 41.61 -1.55
C THR A 114 1.15 42.92 -1.74
N VAL A 115 -0.17 42.84 -1.96
CA VAL A 115 -1.01 44.03 -2.14
C VAL A 115 -1.45 44.62 -0.79
N THR A 116 -1.76 43.77 0.17
CA THR A 116 -2.32 44.17 1.47
C THR A 116 -1.29 44.11 2.60
N ASN A 117 -0.14 43.45 2.38
CA ASN A 117 0.90 43.14 3.37
C ASN A 117 0.37 42.26 4.55
N CYS A 118 -0.82 41.67 4.40
CA CYS A 118 -1.33 40.72 5.36
C CYS A 118 -0.57 39.40 5.25
N LYS A 119 -0.20 38.81 6.39
CA LYS A 119 0.54 37.54 6.45
C LYS A 119 -0.02 36.60 7.49
N GLN A 120 0.13 35.32 7.21
CA GLN A 120 -0.24 34.21 8.10
C GLN A 120 0.75 33.09 7.95
N THR A 121 0.93 32.34 9.02
CA THR A 121 1.80 31.15 9.07
C THR A 121 1.00 29.91 9.29
N ASP A 122 1.53 28.79 8.78
CA ASP A 122 1.08 27.44 9.14
C ASP A 122 2.26 26.49 9.23
N GLN A 123 2.07 25.33 9.87
CA GLN A 123 3.13 24.37 10.18
C GLN A 123 2.68 22.96 9.89
N ALA A 124 3.61 22.11 9.45
CA ALA A 124 3.43 20.67 9.33
C ALA A 124 4.68 19.93 9.78
N THR A 125 4.48 18.69 10.22
CA THR A 125 5.55 17.77 10.60
C THR A 125 5.76 16.72 9.53
N VAL A 126 7.00 16.57 9.10
CA VAL A 126 7.43 15.50 8.19
C VAL A 126 8.25 14.50 8.98
N ILE A 127 7.80 13.25 8.99
CA ILE A 127 8.47 12.14 9.69
C ILE A 127 9.27 11.28 8.72
N THR A 128 10.19 10.45 9.25
CA THR A 128 10.89 9.44 8.45
C THR A 128 10.14 8.11 8.53
N VAL A 129 9.97 7.47 7.37
CA VAL A 129 9.53 6.09 7.26
C VAL A 129 10.66 5.26 6.63
N TYR A 130 11.04 4.18 7.29
CA TYR A 130 11.98 3.20 6.77
C TYR A 130 11.20 2.04 6.15
N PRO A 131 11.48 1.64 4.90
CA PRO A 131 10.79 0.53 4.26
C PRO A 131 11.20 -0.80 4.85
N ALA A 132 10.30 -1.78 4.76
CA ALA A 132 10.70 -3.18 4.79
C ALA A 132 11.49 -3.51 3.51
N ILE A 133 12.55 -4.34 3.62
CA ILE A 133 13.43 -4.62 2.49
C ILE A 133 13.39 -6.06 2.01
N ALA A 134 12.82 -6.97 2.79
CA ALA A 134 12.67 -8.38 2.44
C ALA A 134 11.56 -9.04 3.26
N PHE A 135 11.01 -10.10 2.73
CA PHE A 135 10.19 -11.04 3.48
C PHE A 135 10.49 -12.48 3.07
N THR A 136 10.05 -13.42 3.86
CA THR A 136 10.02 -14.85 3.56
C THR A 136 8.58 -15.35 3.68
N SER A 137 8.22 -16.34 2.87
CA SER A 137 6.92 -16.98 2.92
C SER A 137 7.05 -18.44 3.30
N ILE A 138 6.10 -18.94 4.08
CA ILE A 138 5.95 -20.36 4.41
C ILE A 138 4.57 -20.79 3.92
N VAL A 139 4.57 -21.73 2.98
CA VAL A 139 3.36 -22.43 2.51
C VAL A 139 3.21 -23.71 3.33
N THR A 140 1.98 -24.08 3.71
CA THR A 140 1.71 -25.37 4.34
C THR A 140 2.15 -26.54 3.43
N GLU A 141 2.38 -27.71 4.02
CA GLU A 141 2.81 -28.90 3.27
C GLU A 141 1.85 -29.21 2.11
N ALA A 142 2.41 -29.72 1.02
CA ALA A 142 1.65 -30.15 -0.16
C ALA A 142 0.49 -31.10 0.21
N PHE A 143 -0.60 -31.00 -0.55
CA PHE A 143 -1.80 -31.83 -0.39
C PHE A 143 -2.60 -31.63 0.91
N THR A 144 -2.45 -30.47 1.52
CA THR A 144 -3.24 -30.06 2.70
C THR A 144 -4.59 -29.49 2.26
N ASN A 145 -5.69 -29.87 2.91
CA ASN A 145 -7.04 -29.45 2.51
C ASN A 145 -7.29 -27.94 2.68
N ASP A 146 -6.59 -27.29 3.64
CA ASP A 146 -6.69 -25.85 3.89
C ASP A 146 -5.29 -25.25 3.80
N ALA A 147 -4.82 -25.03 2.58
CA ALA A 147 -3.51 -24.45 2.40
C ALA A 147 -3.45 -23.01 2.95
N THR A 148 -2.38 -22.72 3.65
CA THR A 148 -2.11 -21.39 4.17
C THR A 148 -0.76 -20.88 3.73
N ILE A 149 -0.66 -19.56 3.57
CA ILE A 149 0.60 -18.86 3.32
C ILE A 149 0.84 -17.93 4.50
N THR A 150 1.96 -18.08 5.17
CA THR A 150 2.39 -17.20 6.28
C THR A 150 3.59 -16.39 5.84
N ILE A 151 3.52 -15.08 5.99
CA ILE A 151 4.55 -14.13 5.57
C ILE A 151 5.30 -13.63 6.80
N THR A 152 6.62 -13.58 6.71
CA THR A 152 7.49 -13.01 7.75
C THR A 152 8.37 -11.95 7.13
N VAL A 153 8.14 -10.69 7.50
CA VAL A 153 8.92 -9.53 7.01
C VAL A 153 10.07 -9.26 7.97
N ASN A 154 11.30 -9.14 7.44
CA ASN A 154 12.49 -8.85 8.25
C ASN A 154 13.60 -8.18 7.39
N PRO A 155 14.03 -6.95 7.74
CA PRO A 155 13.47 -6.08 8.79
C PRO A 155 12.06 -5.57 8.45
N VAL A 156 11.26 -5.31 9.48
CA VAL A 156 9.84 -4.91 9.31
C VAL A 156 9.69 -3.50 8.73
N GLY A 157 10.69 -2.63 8.89
CA GLY A 157 10.54 -1.22 8.60
C GLY A 157 9.77 -0.47 9.71
N THR A 158 9.32 0.75 9.45
CA THR A 158 8.56 1.58 10.41
C THR A 158 7.14 1.90 9.93
N GLY A 159 6.81 1.60 8.67
CA GLY A 159 5.47 1.74 8.12
C GLY A 159 4.52 0.60 8.55
N SER A 160 3.23 0.86 8.47
CA SER A 160 2.19 -0.13 8.79
C SER A 160 1.99 -1.08 7.62
N LEU A 161 2.45 -2.33 7.77
CA LEU A 161 2.42 -3.31 6.69
C LEU A 161 1.01 -3.80 6.35
N ILE A 162 0.77 -3.95 5.06
CA ILE A 162 -0.42 -4.54 4.47
C ILE A 162 -0.02 -5.59 3.43
N TYR A 163 -0.88 -6.59 3.24
CA TYR A 163 -0.59 -7.79 2.45
C TYR A 163 -1.69 -8.03 1.43
N SER A 164 -1.33 -8.41 0.22
CA SER A 164 -2.25 -8.83 -0.84
C SER A 164 -1.76 -10.14 -1.47
N LEU A 165 -2.70 -10.99 -1.88
CA LEU A 165 -2.46 -12.20 -2.65
C LEU A 165 -3.15 -12.05 -4.01
N ASP A 166 -2.41 -12.31 -5.10
CA ASP A 166 -2.88 -12.24 -6.49
C ASP A 166 -3.55 -10.91 -6.89
N GLY A 167 -3.11 -9.80 -6.28
CA GLY A 167 -3.72 -8.50 -6.50
C GLY A 167 -5.14 -8.35 -5.93
N GLY A 168 -5.55 -9.25 -5.03
CA GLY A 168 -6.81 -9.20 -4.32
C GLY A 168 -6.88 -8.10 -3.27
N ALA A 169 -7.87 -8.17 -2.40
CA ALA A 169 -8.07 -7.18 -1.34
C ALA A 169 -6.89 -7.14 -0.35
N TRP A 170 -6.52 -5.94 0.06
CA TRP A 170 -5.49 -5.71 1.08
C TRP A 170 -5.99 -6.10 2.46
N GLN A 171 -5.12 -6.70 3.27
CA GLN A 171 -5.39 -7.09 4.66
C GLN A 171 -4.19 -6.77 5.56
N ASN A 172 -4.46 -6.59 6.86
CA ASN A 172 -3.41 -6.39 7.87
C ASN A 172 -2.80 -7.71 8.37
N SER A 173 -3.50 -8.83 8.15
CA SER A 173 -3.01 -10.15 8.53
C SER A 173 -1.92 -10.61 7.56
N ASN A 174 -0.82 -11.09 8.10
CA ASN A 174 0.27 -11.72 7.33
C ASN A 174 0.00 -13.20 6.98
N ILE A 175 -1.24 -13.69 7.17
CA ILE A 175 -1.64 -15.07 6.91
C ILE A 175 -2.81 -15.07 5.92
N PHE A 176 -2.65 -15.83 4.85
CA PHE A 176 -3.72 -16.17 3.90
C PHE A 176 -4.14 -17.62 4.15
N THR A 177 -5.44 -17.88 4.22
CA THR A 177 -6.03 -19.20 4.49
C THR A 177 -6.94 -19.63 3.35
N GLY A 178 -7.11 -20.95 3.16
CA GLY A 178 -7.96 -21.47 2.10
C GLY A 178 -7.43 -21.14 0.71
N VAL A 179 -6.11 -21.09 0.55
CA VAL A 179 -5.48 -20.76 -0.73
C VAL A 179 -5.60 -21.94 -1.67
N GLU A 180 -6.09 -21.72 -2.88
CA GLU A 180 -6.23 -22.76 -3.89
C GLU A 180 -4.86 -23.26 -4.37
N ALA A 181 -4.85 -24.41 -5.08
CA ALA A 181 -3.62 -24.92 -5.67
C ALA A 181 -3.21 -24.09 -6.89
N GLY A 182 -1.94 -23.74 -6.98
CA GLY A 182 -1.40 -22.93 -8.09
C GLY A 182 -0.22 -22.08 -7.69
N THR A 183 0.19 -21.25 -8.64
CA THR A 183 1.20 -20.20 -8.41
C THR A 183 0.49 -18.92 -7.99
N HIS A 184 0.90 -18.37 -6.87
CA HIS A 184 0.34 -17.18 -6.26
C HIS A 184 1.38 -16.08 -6.14
N GLN A 185 0.98 -14.83 -6.34
CA GLN A 185 1.82 -13.68 -6.12
C GLN A 185 1.47 -13.02 -4.78
N ILE A 186 2.45 -12.94 -3.89
CA ILE A 186 2.35 -12.20 -2.65
C ILE A 186 2.85 -10.78 -2.91
N THR A 187 2.13 -9.78 -2.41
CA THR A 187 2.57 -8.39 -2.38
C THR A 187 2.51 -7.87 -0.95
N VAL A 188 3.59 -7.25 -0.50
CA VAL A 188 3.70 -6.59 0.81
C VAL A 188 3.97 -5.11 0.58
N GLU A 189 3.13 -4.26 1.13
CA GLU A 189 3.28 -2.80 1.11
C GLU A 189 3.14 -2.24 2.53
N ASP A 190 3.45 -0.97 2.71
CA ASP A 190 3.03 -0.21 3.88
C ASP A 190 2.01 0.87 3.50
N THR A 191 1.23 1.33 4.48
CA THR A 191 0.19 2.35 4.26
C THR A 191 0.78 3.72 3.89
N GLU A 192 2.05 3.92 4.14
CA GLU A 192 2.81 5.12 3.83
C GLU A 192 3.38 5.10 2.39
N GLY A 193 3.39 3.93 1.74
CA GLY A 193 3.86 3.75 0.35
C GLY A 193 5.38 3.73 0.20
N CYS A 194 6.11 3.47 1.29
CA CYS A 194 7.57 3.34 1.28
C CYS A 194 8.04 1.91 0.97
N THR A 195 7.22 0.91 1.29
CA THR A 195 7.50 -0.51 1.06
C THR A 195 6.69 -1.02 -0.13
N HIS A 196 7.36 -1.71 -1.06
CA HIS A 196 6.71 -2.50 -2.11
C HIS A 196 7.57 -3.73 -2.43
N LEU A 197 7.13 -4.89 -1.96
CA LEU A 197 7.84 -6.16 -2.12
C LEU A 197 6.91 -7.20 -2.74
N THR A 198 7.44 -8.02 -3.66
CA THR A 198 6.67 -9.08 -4.31
C THR A 198 7.47 -10.39 -4.35
N GLU A 199 6.77 -11.50 -4.16
CA GLU A 199 7.31 -12.86 -4.31
C GLU A 199 6.24 -13.79 -4.87
N THR A 200 6.65 -14.83 -5.59
CA THR A 200 5.76 -15.89 -6.04
C THR A 200 5.98 -17.16 -5.24
N VAL A 201 4.88 -17.80 -4.86
CA VAL A 201 4.88 -19.09 -4.14
C VAL A 201 3.99 -20.10 -4.86
N GLU A 202 4.23 -21.37 -4.60
CA GLU A 202 3.48 -22.47 -5.18
C GLU A 202 2.72 -23.22 -4.07
N VAL A 203 1.40 -23.36 -4.24
CA VAL A 203 0.54 -24.21 -3.41
C VAL A 203 0.26 -25.48 -4.19
N ILE A 204 0.68 -26.64 -3.63
CA ILE A 204 0.60 -27.92 -4.30
C ILE A 204 -0.63 -28.69 -3.81
N ASP A 205 -1.57 -28.98 -4.72
CA ASP A 205 -2.70 -29.91 -4.49
C ASP A 205 -3.18 -30.52 -5.81
N TYR A 206 -4.17 -31.40 -5.74
CA TYR A 206 -4.75 -32.11 -6.87
C TYR A 206 -6.27 -31.95 -6.93
N PRO A 207 -6.87 -31.90 -8.15
CA PRO A 207 -8.32 -31.91 -8.30
C PRO A 207 -8.89 -33.25 -7.83
N LYS A 208 -9.92 -33.18 -6.99
CA LYS A 208 -10.60 -34.39 -6.45
C LYS A 208 -11.42 -35.12 -7.50
N TYR A 209 -11.71 -34.48 -8.64
CA TYR A 209 -12.33 -35.07 -9.83
C TYR A 209 -11.92 -34.31 -11.10
N PHE A 210 -12.19 -34.91 -12.25
CA PHE A 210 -12.10 -34.26 -13.55
C PHE A 210 -13.15 -34.80 -14.51
N THR A 211 -13.47 -34.08 -15.59
CA THR A 211 -14.58 -34.34 -16.51
C THR A 211 -14.12 -34.22 -17.96
N PRO A 212 -13.44 -35.25 -18.51
CA PRO A 212 -12.88 -35.19 -19.87
C PRO A 212 -14.00 -35.33 -20.93
N ASN A 213 -14.73 -34.24 -21.16
CA ASN A 213 -15.84 -34.15 -22.13
C ASN A 213 -15.48 -33.26 -23.34
N GLY A 214 -14.35 -32.55 -23.31
CA GLY A 214 -13.87 -31.70 -24.39
C GLY A 214 -14.44 -30.28 -24.39
N ASP A 215 -14.98 -29.82 -23.26
CA ASP A 215 -15.53 -28.47 -23.11
C ASP A 215 -14.47 -27.43 -22.68
N GLY A 216 -13.23 -27.87 -22.42
CA GLY A 216 -12.12 -27.04 -21.97
C GLY A 216 -12.04 -26.87 -20.45
N ILE A 217 -12.97 -27.41 -19.69
CA ILE A 217 -13.03 -27.29 -18.23
C ILE A 217 -12.84 -28.67 -17.59
N HIS A 218 -11.79 -28.82 -16.77
CA HIS A 218 -11.44 -30.08 -16.11
C HIS A 218 -11.29 -31.29 -17.04
N ASP A 219 -10.88 -31.06 -18.29
CA ASP A 219 -10.68 -32.15 -19.28
C ASP A 219 -9.47 -33.02 -18.98
N TYR A 220 -8.52 -32.50 -18.22
CA TYR A 220 -7.29 -33.17 -17.85
C TYR A 220 -7.12 -33.20 -16.34
N TRP A 221 -6.61 -34.29 -15.81
CA TRP A 221 -6.23 -34.40 -14.41
C TRP A 221 -4.73 -34.26 -14.28
N LYS A 222 -4.28 -33.30 -13.48
CA LYS A 222 -2.88 -33.13 -13.09
C LYS A 222 -2.78 -32.61 -11.65
N ILE A 223 -1.63 -32.75 -11.03
CA ILE A 223 -1.29 -32.09 -9.77
C ILE A 223 -0.87 -30.67 -10.13
N VAL A 224 -1.46 -29.69 -9.46
CA VAL A 224 -1.21 -28.25 -9.67
C VAL A 224 -0.12 -27.79 -8.71
N GLY A 225 0.72 -26.82 -9.13
CA GLY A 225 1.84 -26.30 -8.33
C GLY A 225 3.06 -27.22 -8.24
N LEU A 226 3.07 -28.35 -8.97
CA LEU A 226 4.13 -29.34 -8.95
C LEU A 226 5.05 -29.27 -10.20
N GLU A 227 5.09 -28.09 -10.86
CA GLU A 227 5.88 -27.95 -12.08
C GLU A 227 7.40 -27.99 -11.78
N ALA A 228 8.24 -27.70 -12.66
CA ALA A 228 9.68 -27.88 -12.80
C ALA A 228 10.59 -28.02 -11.56
N LYS A 229 10.19 -27.57 -10.38
CA LYS A 229 11.08 -27.49 -9.20
C LYS A 229 11.19 -28.78 -8.38
N HIS A 230 10.26 -29.71 -8.55
CA HIS A 230 10.06 -30.79 -7.59
C HIS A 230 10.55 -32.17 -8.05
N ASN A 231 11.17 -32.27 -9.24
CA ASN A 231 11.64 -33.53 -9.83
C ASN A 231 10.63 -34.70 -9.62
N ALA A 232 9.34 -34.39 -9.87
CA ALA A 232 8.24 -35.25 -9.50
C ALA A 232 7.99 -36.35 -10.53
N LYS A 233 7.48 -37.50 -10.06
CA LYS A 233 6.98 -38.60 -10.89
C LYS A 233 5.59 -38.96 -10.42
N ILE A 234 4.61 -38.89 -11.31
CA ILE A 234 3.19 -39.14 -11.00
C ILE A 234 2.75 -40.39 -11.72
N TYR A 235 2.17 -41.32 -10.97
CA TYR A 235 1.65 -42.63 -11.48
C TYR A 235 0.17 -42.73 -11.15
N ILE A 236 -0.64 -43.14 -12.14
CA ILE A 236 -2.10 -43.35 -12.00
C ILE A 236 -2.38 -44.83 -12.09
N PHE A 237 -3.21 -45.32 -11.20
CA PHE A 237 -3.61 -46.73 -11.09
C PHE A 237 -5.14 -46.91 -11.07
N ASP A 238 -5.61 -48.06 -11.56
CA ASP A 238 -6.98 -48.45 -11.34
C ASP A 238 -7.18 -49.02 -9.91
N ARG A 239 -8.46 -49.40 -9.60
CA ARG A 239 -8.82 -49.96 -8.29
C ARG A 239 -8.14 -51.29 -7.95
N TYR A 240 -7.55 -51.97 -8.93
CA TYR A 240 -6.83 -53.24 -8.75
C TYR A 240 -5.31 -53.05 -8.64
N GLY A 241 -4.85 -51.80 -8.66
CA GLY A 241 -3.41 -51.48 -8.59
C GLY A 241 -2.68 -51.61 -9.91
N LYS A 242 -3.41 -51.77 -11.04
CA LYS A 242 -2.79 -51.77 -12.36
C LYS A 242 -2.38 -50.36 -12.76
N LEU A 243 -1.13 -50.17 -13.18
CA LEU A 243 -0.64 -48.91 -13.70
C LEU A 243 -1.37 -48.56 -15.01
N ILE A 244 -2.04 -47.43 -15.02
CA ILE A 244 -2.77 -46.88 -16.17
C ILE A 244 -1.90 -45.91 -16.95
N LYS A 245 -1.28 -44.96 -16.24
CA LYS A 245 -0.48 -43.86 -16.85
C LYS A 245 0.61 -43.37 -15.92
N GLN A 246 1.74 -43.04 -16.48
CA GLN A 246 2.69 -42.10 -15.85
C GLN A 246 2.53 -40.77 -16.54
N ILE A 247 2.38 -39.69 -15.78
CA ILE A 247 2.25 -38.34 -16.31
C ILE A 247 3.44 -37.49 -15.93
N ASP A 248 3.80 -36.60 -16.83
CA ASP A 248 4.81 -35.57 -16.61
C ASP A 248 4.18 -34.40 -15.88
N PRO A 249 4.74 -33.90 -14.78
CA PRO A 249 4.27 -32.69 -14.08
C PRO A 249 4.14 -31.45 -14.99
N LEU A 250 4.99 -31.35 -16.01
CA LEU A 250 5.00 -30.24 -16.98
C LEU A 250 4.01 -30.43 -18.14
N GLY A 251 3.43 -31.63 -18.27
CA GLY A 251 2.50 -31.95 -19.35
C GLY A 251 1.07 -31.46 -19.06
N ASP A 252 0.22 -31.67 -20.06
CA ASP A 252 -1.21 -31.29 -19.98
C ASP A 252 -1.97 -32.11 -18.93
N GLY A 253 -1.45 -33.23 -18.46
CA GLY A 253 -2.10 -34.13 -17.52
C GLY A 253 -2.65 -35.39 -18.19
N TRP A 254 -3.60 -36.05 -17.53
CA TRP A 254 -4.24 -37.28 -18.02
C TRP A 254 -5.67 -37.02 -18.53
N ASP A 255 -5.95 -37.42 -19.75
CA ASP A 255 -7.23 -37.26 -20.49
C ASP A 255 -8.28 -38.34 -20.19
N GLY A 256 -8.05 -39.20 -19.21
CA GLY A 256 -8.98 -40.31 -18.88
C GLY A 256 -8.99 -41.47 -19.90
N LYS A 257 -7.93 -41.63 -20.70
CA LYS A 257 -7.79 -42.73 -21.65
C LYS A 257 -6.69 -43.71 -21.26
N TYR A 258 -6.88 -44.96 -21.64
CA TYR A 258 -5.88 -46.02 -21.59
C TYR A 258 -5.75 -46.65 -22.97
N ASN A 259 -4.56 -46.68 -23.54
CA ASN A 259 -4.31 -47.17 -24.91
C ASN A 259 -5.25 -46.53 -25.97
N GLY A 260 -5.55 -45.25 -25.84
CA GLY A 260 -6.41 -44.51 -26.76
C GLY A 260 -7.92 -44.72 -26.56
N GLN A 261 -8.32 -45.57 -25.64
CA GLN A 261 -9.72 -45.85 -25.35
C GLN A 261 -10.18 -45.18 -24.04
N ASN A 262 -11.39 -44.66 -24.05
CA ASN A 262 -12.01 -44.13 -22.84
C ASN A 262 -12.17 -45.24 -21.81
N ILE A 263 -11.79 -44.97 -20.56
CA ILE A 263 -11.98 -45.92 -19.47
C ILE A 263 -13.15 -45.49 -18.56
N PRO A 264 -13.68 -46.38 -17.71
CA PRO A 264 -14.91 -46.17 -16.95
C PRO A 264 -14.86 -44.92 -16.04
N SER A 265 -16.00 -44.25 -15.87
CA SER A 265 -16.24 -43.26 -14.84
C SER A 265 -16.23 -43.92 -13.47
N THR A 266 -15.17 -43.73 -12.70
CA THR A 266 -14.95 -44.33 -11.38
C THR A 266 -13.78 -43.63 -10.71
N ASP A 267 -13.42 -44.07 -9.51
CA ASP A 267 -12.24 -43.58 -8.82
C ASP A 267 -10.97 -44.26 -9.37
N TYR A 268 -9.92 -43.45 -9.44
CA TYR A 268 -8.56 -43.83 -9.76
C TYR A 268 -7.65 -43.38 -8.65
N TRP A 269 -6.55 -44.11 -8.44
CA TRP A 269 -5.55 -43.82 -7.42
C TRP A 269 -4.32 -43.25 -8.08
N PHE A 270 -3.66 -42.37 -7.39
CA PHE A 270 -2.34 -41.89 -7.82
C PHE A 270 -1.31 -42.03 -6.72
N LYS A 271 -0.07 -42.08 -7.15
CA LYS A 271 1.13 -41.97 -6.35
C LYS A 271 2.00 -40.91 -6.97
N VAL A 272 2.47 -39.98 -6.16
CA VAL A 272 3.47 -38.99 -6.55
C VAL A 272 4.69 -39.11 -5.66
N ASP A 273 5.87 -39.19 -6.30
CA ASP A 273 7.18 -39.05 -5.66
C ASP A 273 7.71 -37.66 -6.03
N TYR A 274 8.05 -36.82 -5.06
CA TYR A 274 8.45 -35.43 -5.29
C TYR A 274 9.46 -34.96 -4.23
N THR A 275 10.10 -33.81 -4.46
CA THR A 275 11.02 -33.18 -3.51
C THR A 275 10.39 -31.93 -2.94
N GLU A 276 10.32 -31.81 -1.63
CA GLU A 276 9.87 -30.61 -0.92
C GLU A 276 10.84 -30.32 0.23
N ASN A 277 11.26 -29.08 0.36
CA ASN A 277 12.25 -28.65 1.37
C ASN A 277 13.53 -29.51 1.37
N ASN A 278 14.03 -29.86 0.17
CA ASN A 278 15.19 -30.74 -0.05
C ASN A 278 15.01 -32.18 0.48
N GLN A 279 13.77 -32.61 0.76
CA GLN A 279 13.46 -33.96 1.21
C GLN A 279 12.63 -34.68 0.14
N GLN A 280 12.97 -35.95 -0.10
CA GLN A 280 12.16 -36.84 -0.94
C GLN A 280 10.89 -37.21 -0.17
N LYS A 281 9.75 -36.89 -0.76
CA LYS A 281 8.43 -37.21 -0.20
C LYS A 281 7.63 -38.08 -1.18
N GLN A 282 6.67 -38.79 -0.64
CA GLN A 282 5.71 -39.58 -1.39
C GLN A 282 4.30 -39.31 -0.87
N PHE A 283 3.36 -39.10 -1.79
CA PHE A 283 1.94 -38.95 -1.44
C PHE A 283 1.09 -39.90 -2.29
N LYS A 284 -0.02 -40.39 -1.71
CA LYS A 284 -0.99 -41.28 -2.38
C LYS A 284 -2.38 -40.84 -2.01
N ALA A 285 -3.24 -40.75 -2.99
CA ALA A 285 -4.67 -40.49 -2.81
C ALA A 285 -5.47 -41.02 -3.99
N HIS A 286 -6.76 -40.70 -4.04
CA HIS A 286 -7.64 -41.04 -5.16
C HIS A 286 -8.35 -39.78 -5.66
N PHE A 287 -8.85 -39.86 -6.87
CA PHE A 287 -9.68 -38.84 -7.51
C PHE A 287 -10.70 -39.54 -8.43
N SER A 288 -11.76 -38.84 -8.77
CA SER A 288 -12.86 -39.40 -9.58
C SER A 288 -12.77 -38.91 -11.03
N LEU A 289 -12.89 -39.85 -11.98
CA LEU A 289 -13.21 -39.55 -13.37
C LEU A 289 -14.74 -39.58 -13.55
N LYS A 290 -15.30 -38.48 -14.06
CA LYS A 290 -16.72 -38.31 -14.33
C LYS A 290 -16.93 -37.98 -15.82
N ARG A 291 -17.91 -38.60 -16.47
CA ARG A 291 -18.35 -38.34 -17.86
C ARG A 291 -19.84 -38.26 -17.91
#